data_d6b441cb7b9aeb34ef8e1ca03d4d19ba
#
_entry.id   d6b441cb7b9aeb34ef8e1ca03d4d19ba
#
_cell.length_a   1.000
_cell.length_b   1.000
_cell.length_c   1.000
_cell.angle_alpha   90.00
_cell.angle_beta   90.00
_cell.angle_gamma   90.00
#
_symmetry.space_group_name_H-M   'P 1'
#
loop_
_entity.id
_entity.type
_entity.pdbx_description
1 polymer ?
#
loop_
_entity_poly.entity_id
_entity_poly.type
_entity_poly.pdbx_seq_one_letter_code
_entity_poly.pdbx_strand_id
1 'polypeptide(L)'
;NDLNENKIIEFKKKENISKTLFIIISKSGNTIETLSNIFSLNIMKKNSKNIILISEKKNNLLFTMSKKLNLFYVEHKTNIGGRYSVLSEVGIIPAYLMGINITKIRSKILDCLKNSNKLFLKDSTIKLATLMRSKKFNNLVFLNYFPELEKFLYWCQQLIAESLGKKNQGFLPLISNAPKDHHSLLQLYLDGPKDKFFNIFSLEKNSKSKLKVKTTGISKILDKKKNKHYKKCSKKSFNQSLYKKKNSF
;
A
#
# COMPACT_ATOMS: atom_id res chain seq x y z
N ASN A 1 -8.83 -9.02 -4.03
CA ASN A 1 -8.67 -10.45 -3.70
C ASN A 1 -9.36 -10.80 -2.38
N ASP A 2 -10.62 -10.39 -2.24
CA ASP A 2 -11.42 -10.66 -1.06
C ASP A 2 -12.57 -11.57 -1.52
N LEU A 3 -12.71 -12.75 -0.91
CA LEU A 3 -13.83 -13.66 -1.16
C LEU A 3 -15.00 -13.23 -0.28
N ASN A 4 -15.70 -12.18 -0.70
CA ASN A 4 -16.84 -11.64 0.02
C ASN A 4 -18.09 -11.68 -0.86
N GLU A 5 -18.98 -12.64 -0.58
CA GLU A 5 -20.21 -12.84 -1.32
C GLU A 5 -21.11 -11.59 -1.36
N ASN A 6 -21.25 -10.90 -0.23
CA ASN A 6 -22.07 -9.70 -0.15
C ASN A 6 -21.56 -8.58 -1.08
N LYS A 7 -20.23 -8.41 -1.17
CA LYS A 7 -19.63 -7.43 -2.10
C LYS A 7 -19.88 -7.81 -3.56
N ILE A 8 -19.83 -9.11 -3.89
CA ILE A 8 -20.11 -9.59 -5.25
C ILE A 8 -21.59 -9.34 -5.61
N ILE A 9 -22.50 -9.65 -4.70
CA ILE A 9 -23.94 -9.40 -4.87
C ILE A 9 -24.22 -7.90 -5.02
N GLU A 10 -23.64 -7.08 -4.17
CA GLU A 10 -23.77 -5.61 -4.22
C GLU A 10 -23.23 -5.05 -5.54
N PHE A 11 -22.05 -5.51 -5.98
CA PHE A 11 -21.47 -5.13 -7.25
C PHE A 11 -22.39 -5.47 -8.41
N LYS A 12 -22.92 -6.69 -8.48
CA LYS A 12 -23.87 -7.12 -9.51
C LYS A 12 -25.16 -6.28 -9.56
N LYS A 13 -25.61 -5.79 -8.41
CA LYS A 13 -26.81 -4.94 -8.32
C LYS A 13 -26.55 -3.51 -8.74
N LYS A 14 -25.37 -2.96 -8.43
CA LYS A 14 -25.02 -1.56 -8.68
C LYS A 14 -24.43 -1.28 -10.04
N GLU A 15 -23.60 -2.22 -10.53
CA GLU A 15 -22.77 -1.98 -11.71
C GLU A 15 -23.32 -2.66 -12.96
N ASN A 16 -23.28 -1.94 -14.06
CA ASN A 16 -23.61 -2.51 -15.36
C ASN A 16 -22.40 -3.28 -15.90
N ILE A 17 -22.44 -4.59 -15.82
CA ILE A 17 -21.35 -5.50 -16.22
C ILE A 17 -20.93 -5.28 -17.68
N SER A 18 -21.86 -5.01 -18.59
CA SER A 18 -21.53 -4.80 -20.00
C SER A 18 -20.82 -3.48 -20.28
N LYS A 19 -20.98 -2.49 -19.41
CA LYS A 19 -20.31 -1.17 -19.48
C LYS A 19 -19.07 -1.07 -18.58
N THR A 20 -18.76 -2.12 -17.81
CA THR A 20 -17.63 -2.16 -16.89
C THR A 20 -16.43 -2.82 -17.57
N LEU A 21 -15.26 -2.18 -17.53
CA LEU A 21 -14.00 -2.78 -17.95
C LEU A 21 -13.40 -3.60 -16.78
N PHE A 22 -13.16 -4.87 -17.01
CA PHE A 22 -12.55 -5.79 -16.05
C PHE A 22 -11.08 -6.01 -16.38
N ILE A 23 -10.21 -5.69 -15.42
CA ILE A 23 -8.78 -5.98 -15.51
C ILE A 23 -8.49 -7.10 -14.51
N ILE A 24 -8.26 -8.30 -15.01
CA ILE A 24 -8.08 -9.51 -14.24
C ILE A 24 -6.59 -9.83 -14.18
N ILE A 25 -6.03 -9.78 -13.00
CA ILE A 25 -4.59 -9.88 -12.80
C ILE A 25 -4.28 -11.03 -11.86
N SER A 26 -3.50 -11.99 -12.33
CA SER A 26 -2.90 -13.04 -11.51
C SER A 26 -1.59 -13.49 -12.14
N LYS A 27 -0.47 -13.29 -11.46
CA LYS A 27 0.85 -13.70 -11.98
C LYS A 27 0.85 -15.20 -12.37
N SER A 28 0.46 -16.08 -11.47
CA SER A 28 0.37 -17.53 -11.72
C SER A 28 -0.72 -17.91 -12.71
N GLY A 29 -1.72 -17.04 -12.89
CA GLY A 29 -2.94 -17.33 -13.65
C GLY A 29 -3.88 -18.35 -13.01
N ASN A 30 -3.56 -18.81 -11.78
CA ASN A 30 -4.27 -19.86 -11.06
C ASN A 30 -4.69 -19.43 -9.64
N THR A 31 -4.62 -18.15 -9.30
CA THR A 31 -5.00 -17.67 -7.96
C THR A 31 -6.47 -17.92 -7.72
N ILE A 32 -6.79 -18.73 -6.70
CA ILE A 32 -8.14 -19.22 -6.42
C ILE A 32 -9.11 -18.07 -6.18
N GLU A 33 -8.73 -17.06 -5.40
CA GLU A 33 -9.56 -15.91 -5.10
C GLU A 33 -9.91 -15.11 -6.36
N THR A 34 -8.94 -14.93 -7.25
CA THR A 34 -9.17 -14.25 -8.53
C THR A 34 -10.14 -15.04 -9.39
N LEU A 35 -9.91 -16.35 -9.52
CA LEU A 35 -10.75 -17.24 -10.33
C LEU A 35 -12.18 -17.33 -9.76
N SER A 36 -12.32 -17.52 -8.45
CA SER A 36 -13.64 -17.55 -7.79
C SER A 36 -14.44 -16.29 -8.04
N ASN A 37 -13.82 -15.11 -7.91
CA ASN A 37 -14.49 -13.85 -8.14
C ASN A 37 -14.97 -13.69 -9.60
N ILE A 38 -14.14 -14.03 -10.58
CA ILE A 38 -14.53 -13.90 -12.01
C ILE A 38 -15.62 -14.90 -12.41
N PHE A 39 -15.58 -16.12 -11.88
CA PHE A 39 -16.64 -17.10 -12.12
C PHE A 39 -17.94 -16.71 -11.41
N SER A 40 -17.88 -16.25 -10.16
CA SER A 40 -19.04 -15.74 -9.45
C SER A 40 -19.69 -14.54 -10.14
N LEU A 41 -18.90 -13.67 -10.79
CA LEU A 41 -19.42 -12.55 -11.57
C LEU A 41 -19.99 -12.98 -12.92
N ASN A 42 -19.68 -14.18 -13.42
CA ASN A 42 -20.07 -14.73 -14.72
C ASN A 42 -19.72 -13.81 -15.91
N ILE A 43 -18.53 -13.19 -15.87
CA ILE A 43 -18.09 -12.20 -16.87
C ILE A 43 -17.33 -12.82 -18.03
N MET A 44 -16.81 -14.03 -17.91
CA MET A 44 -15.93 -14.69 -18.90
C MET A 44 -16.72 -15.21 -20.10
N LYS A 45 -17.02 -14.31 -21.03
CA LYS A 45 -17.75 -14.62 -22.27
C LYS A 45 -16.83 -14.57 -23.48
N LYS A 46 -17.08 -15.39 -24.50
CA LYS A 46 -16.32 -15.41 -25.75
C LYS A 46 -16.38 -14.04 -26.46
N ASN A 47 -15.24 -13.59 -26.94
CA ASN A 47 -15.07 -12.32 -27.66
C ASN A 47 -15.45 -11.05 -26.85
N SER A 48 -15.47 -11.13 -25.51
CA SER A 48 -15.74 -9.94 -24.68
C SER A 48 -14.66 -8.90 -24.87
N LYS A 49 -15.04 -7.67 -25.22
CA LYS A 49 -14.13 -6.53 -25.45
C LYS A 49 -13.83 -5.74 -24.17
N ASN A 50 -14.55 -6.00 -23.11
CA ASN A 50 -14.42 -5.31 -21.82
C ASN A 50 -13.64 -6.11 -20.78
N ILE A 51 -12.78 -7.05 -21.20
CA ILE A 51 -11.94 -7.86 -20.33
C ILE A 51 -10.49 -7.77 -20.78
N ILE A 52 -9.60 -7.47 -19.83
CA ILE A 52 -8.14 -7.54 -19.98
C ILE A 52 -7.63 -8.58 -19.00
N LEU A 53 -6.96 -9.62 -19.51
CA LEU A 53 -6.31 -10.64 -18.68
C LEU A 53 -4.80 -10.38 -18.61
N ILE A 54 -4.23 -10.40 -17.40
CA ILE A 54 -2.79 -10.22 -17.19
C ILE A 54 -2.27 -11.40 -16.37
N SER A 55 -1.42 -12.22 -16.97
CA SER A 55 -0.76 -13.35 -16.30
C SER A 55 0.55 -13.74 -16.99
N GLU A 56 1.34 -14.62 -16.40
CA GLU A 56 2.47 -15.21 -17.10
C GLU A 56 1.99 -16.07 -18.27
N LYS A 57 2.72 -16.01 -19.39
CA LYS A 57 2.47 -16.85 -20.57
C LYS A 57 2.98 -18.26 -20.33
N LYS A 58 2.30 -18.99 -19.47
CA LYS A 58 2.57 -20.38 -19.12
C LYS A 58 1.27 -21.18 -19.24
N ASN A 59 1.36 -22.49 -19.08
CA ASN A 59 0.17 -23.32 -19.00
C ASN A 59 -0.56 -23.08 -17.68
N ASN A 60 -1.42 -22.07 -17.67
CA ASN A 60 -2.28 -21.69 -16.55
C ASN A 60 -3.70 -21.38 -17.02
N LEU A 61 -4.63 -21.31 -16.07
CA LEU A 61 -6.04 -21.19 -16.41
C LEU A 61 -6.40 -19.88 -17.10
N LEU A 62 -5.88 -18.73 -16.65
CA LEU A 62 -6.17 -17.44 -17.29
C LEU A 62 -5.63 -17.38 -18.72
N PHE A 63 -4.42 -17.88 -18.97
CA PHE A 63 -3.89 -17.93 -20.33
C PHE A 63 -4.67 -18.88 -21.24
N THR A 64 -5.05 -20.04 -20.72
CA THR A 64 -5.89 -20.99 -21.48
C THR A 64 -7.25 -20.39 -21.80
N MET A 65 -7.87 -19.71 -20.82
CA MET A 65 -9.16 -19.03 -21.03
C MET A 65 -9.04 -17.89 -22.04
N SER A 66 -7.94 -17.11 -22.01
CA SER A 66 -7.74 -16.03 -22.98
C SER A 66 -7.78 -16.54 -24.40
N LYS A 67 -7.15 -17.68 -24.68
CA LYS A 67 -7.16 -18.33 -26.01
C LYS A 67 -8.53 -18.91 -26.37
N LYS A 68 -9.12 -19.72 -25.48
CA LYS A 68 -10.40 -20.38 -25.73
C LYS A 68 -11.56 -19.40 -25.96
N LEU A 69 -11.55 -18.28 -25.21
CA LEU A 69 -12.60 -17.29 -25.24
C LEU A 69 -12.26 -16.09 -26.13
N ASN A 70 -11.08 -16.07 -26.77
CA ASN A 70 -10.58 -14.96 -27.59
C ASN A 70 -10.67 -13.62 -26.86
N LEU A 71 -10.02 -13.53 -25.69
CA LEU A 71 -10.00 -12.33 -24.83
C LEU A 71 -8.68 -11.57 -24.97
N PHE A 72 -8.71 -10.28 -24.72
CA PHE A 72 -7.51 -9.47 -24.73
C PHE A 72 -6.57 -9.90 -23.60
N TYR A 73 -5.34 -10.23 -23.94
CA TYR A 73 -4.34 -10.79 -23.03
C TYR A 73 -3.05 -9.99 -23.05
N VAL A 74 -2.52 -9.72 -21.89
CA VAL A 74 -1.22 -9.09 -21.69
C VAL A 74 -0.32 -10.04 -20.90
N GLU A 75 0.85 -10.30 -21.43
CA GLU A 75 1.84 -11.15 -20.78
C GLU A 75 2.51 -10.42 -19.60
N HIS A 76 2.46 -11.02 -18.42
CA HIS A 76 3.28 -10.62 -17.29
C HIS A 76 4.65 -11.30 -17.37
N LYS A 77 5.72 -10.52 -17.25
CA LYS A 77 7.08 -11.03 -17.35
C LYS A 77 7.44 -11.95 -16.18
N THR A 78 7.98 -13.12 -16.47
CA THR A 78 8.31 -14.15 -15.48
C THR A 78 9.37 -13.72 -14.47
N ASN A 79 10.30 -12.85 -14.90
CA ASN A 79 11.37 -12.31 -14.05
C ASN A 79 10.93 -11.22 -13.08
N ILE A 80 9.66 -10.74 -13.18
CA ILE A 80 9.10 -9.75 -12.25
C ILE A 80 8.28 -10.48 -11.19
N GLY A 81 8.71 -10.45 -9.93
CA GLY A 81 7.93 -10.98 -8.81
C GLY A 81 6.62 -10.20 -8.60
N GLY A 82 5.54 -10.89 -8.16
CA GLY A 82 4.21 -10.27 -7.99
C GLY A 82 4.24 -8.99 -7.15
N ARG A 83 4.91 -9.00 -6.00
CA ARG A 83 5.04 -7.83 -5.12
C ARG A 83 5.87 -6.68 -5.70
N TYR A 84 6.65 -6.92 -6.75
CA TYR A 84 7.45 -5.89 -7.45
C TYR A 84 6.76 -5.37 -8.72
N SER A 85 5.57 -5.84 -9.05
CA SER A 85 4.91 -5.60 -10.33
C SER A 85 4.18 -4.26 -10.46
N VAL A 86 4.16 -3.42 -9.43
CA VAL A 86 3.44 -2.13 -9.44
C VAL A 86 3.88 -1.20 -10.58
N LEU A 87 5.14 -1.25 -10.98
CA LEU A 87 5.70 -0.44 -12.08
C LEU A 87 5.82 -1.20 -13.41
N SER A 88 5.29 -2.42 -13.47
CA SER A 88 5.12 -3.19 -14.70
C SER A 88 3.74 -2.99 -15.31
N GLU A 89 3.40 -3.75 -16.35
CA GLU A 89 2.07 -3.76 -16.99
C GLU A 89 0.92 -3.92 -15.97
N VAL A 90 1.16 -4.64 -14.87
CA VAL A 90 0.19 -4.90 -13.81
C VAL A 90 -0.33 -3.62 -13.14
N GLY A 91 0.55 -2.66 -12.86
CA GLY A 91 0.14 -1.39 -12.25
C GLY A 91 0.03 -0.25 -13.27
N ILE A 92 0.81 -0.28 -14.35
CA ILE A 92 0.85 0.80 -15.36
C ILE A 92 -0.41 0.81 -16.23
N ILE A 93 -0.94 -0.35 -16.62
CA ILE A 93 -2.18 -0.40 -17.45
C ILE A 93 -3.37 0.19 -16.68
N PRO A 94 -3.70 -0.25 -15.45
CA PRO A 94 -4.76 0.40 -14.68
C PRO A 94 -4.53 1.90 -14.45
N ALA A 95 -3.30 2.30 -14.14
CA ALA A 95 -2.97 3.71 -13.92
C ALA A 95 -3.20 4.56 -15.18
N TYR A 96 -2.79 4.07 -16.35
CA TYR A 96 -3.02 4.71 -17.63
C TYR A 96 -4.52 4.87 -17.94
N LEU A 97 -5.28 3.80 -17.75
CA LEU A 97 -6.73 3.80 -17.97
C LEU A 97 -7.49 4.74 -17.03
N MET A 98 -6.94 4.98 -15.84
CA MET A 98 -7.45 5.99 -14.89
C MET A 98 -6.99 7.42 -15.22
N GLY A 99 -6.30 7.66 -16.33
CA GLY A 99 -5.80 8.98 -16.73
C GLY A 99 -4.57 9.47 -15.97
N ILE A 100 -3.86 8.59 -15.26
CA ILE A 100 -2.65 8.97 -14.54
C ILE A 100 -1.48 9.12 -15.52
N ASN A 101 -0.71 10.20 -15.37
CA ASN A 101 0.46 10.45 -16.21
C ASN A 101 1.61 9.47 -15.89
N ILE A 102 1.76 8.45 -16.72
CA ILE A 102 2.74 7.38 -16.54
C ILE A 102 4.18 7.89 -16.65
N THR A 103 4.45 8.83 -17.57
CA THR A 103 5.77 9.44 -17.70
C THR A 103 6.18 10.14 -16.41
N LYS A 104 5.25 10.85 -15.76
CA LYS A 104 5.50 11.53 -14.48
C LYS A 104 5.76 10.53 -13.36
N ILE A 105 5.08 9.39 -13.32
CA ILE A 105 5.36 8.35 -12.33
C ILE A 105 6.78 7.83 -12.49
N ARG A 106 7.21 7.56 -13.71
CA ARG A 106 8.51 6.92 -14.02
C ARG A 106 9.69 7.89 -14.03
N SER A 107 9.46 9.18 -14.25
CA SER A 107 10.51 10.18 -14.46
C SER A 107 11.54 10.27 -13.32
N LYS A 108 11.14 10.02 -12.09
CA LYS A 108 12.01 10.15 -10.91
C LYS A 108 12.57 8.82 -10.38
N ILE A 109 12.23 7.70 -11.00
CA ILE A 109 12.70 6.39 -10.51
C ILE A 109 14.22 6.28 -10.63
N LEU A 110 14.77 6.69 -11.77
CA LEU A 110 16.22 6.65 -12.00
C LEU A 110 16.99 7.62 -11.11
N ASP A 111 16.38 8.72 -10.69
CA ASP A 111 17.02 9.68 -9.78
C ASP A 111 17.30 9.09 -8.41
N CYS A 112 16.48 8.13 -7.97
CA CYS A 112 16.71 7.39 -6.72
C CYS A 112 18.00 6.55 -6.76
N LEU A 113 18.49 6.20 -7.97
CA LEU A 113 19.67 5.37 -8.17
C LEU A 113 20.93 6.17 -8.48
N LYS A 114 20.86 7.52 -8.46
CA LYS A 114 21.99 8.42 -8.79
C LYS A 114 22.57 9.06 -7.53
N ASN A 115 23.90 9.26 -7.55
CA ASN A 115 24.65 10.09 -6.61
C ASN A 115 24.26 9.92 -5.12
N SER A 116 23.98 11.04 -4.45
CA SER A 116 23.63 11.10 -3.03
C SER A 116 22.42 10.23 -2.67
N ASN A 117 21.43 10.13 -3.55
CA ASN A 117 20.24 9.29 -3.33
C ASN A 117 20.61 7.81 -3.27
N LYS A 118 21.52 7.35 -4.16
CA LYS A 118 22.04 5.97 -4.15
C LYS A 118 22.79 5.66 -2.85
N LEU A 119 23.64 6.60 -2.40
CA LEU A 119 24.37 6.47 -1.13
C LEU A 119 23.41 6.40 0.06
N PHE A 120 22.41 7.28 0.09
CA PHE A 120 21.38 7.27 1.14
C PHE A 120 20.61 5.94 1.17
N LEU A 121 20.20 5.41 0.02
CA LEU A 121 19.51 4.12 -0.06
C LEU A 121 20.39 2.98 0.45
N LYS A 122 21.67 2.94 0.04
CA LYS A 122 22.64 1.95 0.48
C LYS A 122 22.83 1.99 2.00
N ASP A 123 23.07 3.18 2.55
CA ASP A 123 23.27 3.38 3.99
C ASP A 123 22.02 3.00 4.80
N SER A 124 20.85 3.44 4.36
CA SER A 124 19.56 3.10 4.98
C SER A 124 19.32 1.57 4.95
N THR A 125 19.65 0.90 3.85
CA THR A 125 19.50 -0.55 3.73
C THR A 125 20.44 -1.28 4.68
N ILE A 126 21.69 -0.85 4.80
CA ILE A 126 22.68 -1.44 5.73
C ILE A 126 22.18 -1.27 7.17
N LYS A 127 21.73 -0.08 7.55
CA LYS A 127 21.22 0.20 8.90
C LYS A 127 20.01 -0.68 9.23
N LEU A 128 19.04 -0.79 8.33
CA LEU A 128 17.88 -1.67 8.53
C LEU A 128 18.26 -3.15 8.62
N ALA A 129 19.19 -3.61 7.79
CA ALA A 129 19.69 -4.99 7.85
C ALA A 129 20.41 -5.28 9.19
N THR A 130 21.19 -4.33 9.68
CA THR A 130 21.85 -4.43 10.99
C THR A 130 20.84 -4.50 12.13
N LEU A 131 19.81 -3.65 12.10
CA LEU A 131 18.72 -3.68 13.09
C LEU A 131 17.97 -5.02 13.07
N MET A 132 17.69 -5.55 11.89
CA MET A 132 17.03 -6.85 11.73
C MET A 132 17.90 -7.99 12.31
N ARG A 133 19.21 -7.98 12.01
CA ARG A 133 20.15 -8.99 12.50
C ARG A 133 20.35 -8.95 14.01
N SER A 134 20.24 -7.79 14.63
CA SER A 134 20.40 -7.63 16.08
C SER A 134 19.34 -8.36 16.88
N LYS A 135 18.21 -8.75 16.25
CA LYS A 135 17.01 -9.34 16.89
C LYS A 135 16.45 -8.52 18.04
N LYS A 136 16.92 -7.28 18.22
CA LYS A 136 16.42 -6.36 19.24
C LYS A 136 15.02 -5.87 18.92
N PHE A 137 14.70 -5.76 17.63
CA PHE A 137 13.42 -5.30 17.14
C PHE A 137 12.77 -6.41 16.31
N ASN A 138 11.55 -6.78 16.67
CA ASN A 138 10.75 -7.77 15.93
C ASN A 138 9.64 -7.12 15.12
N ASN A 139 9.24 -5.90 15.50
CA ASN A 139 8.14 -5.16 14.88
C ASN A 139 8.64 -3.90 14.19
N LEU A 140 8.23 -3.72 12.94
CA LEU A 140 8.43 -2.50 12.18
C LEU A 140 7.10 -1.77 12.05
N VAL A 141 6.92 -0.69 12.81
CA VAL A 141 5.68 0.09 12.82
C VAL A 141 5.76 1.24 11.82
N PHE A 142 4.92 1.20 10.78
CA PHE A 142 4.69 2.33 9.90
C PHE A 142 3.67 3.27 10.53
N LEU A 143 4.16 4.29 11.24
CA LEU A 143 3.30 5.30 11.87
C LEU A 143 2.89 6.35 10.85
N ASN A 144 1.67 6.24 10.36
CA ASN A 144 1.14 7.00 9.24
C ASN A 144 0.34 8.22 9.69
N TYR A 145 0.88 9.43 9.50
CA TYR A 145 0.16 10.70 9.71
C TYR A 145 -0.51 11.24 8.43
N PHE A 146 -0.47 10.48 7.35
CA PHE A 146 -1.05 10.86 6.06
C PHE A 146 -1.93 9.72 5.52
N PRO A 147 -3.24 9.72 5.81
CA PRO A 147 -4.15 8.62 5.49
C PRO A 147 -4.11 8.16 4.03
N GLU A 148 -3.85 9.09 3.11
CA GLU A 148 -3.78 8.82 1.68
C GLU A 148 -2.64 7.86 1.30
N LEU A 149 -1.63 7.68 2.17
CA LEU A 149 -0.55 6.69 1.98
C LEU A 149 -0.92 5.28 2.45
N GLU A 150 -2.07 5.07 3.05
CA GLU A 150 -2.42 3.78 3.65
C GLU A 150 -2.26 2.60 2.66
N LYS A 151 -2.78 2.75 1.44
CA LYS A 151 -2.66 1.70 0.41
C LYS A 151 -1.22 1.48 -0.06
N PHE A 152 -0.42 2.54 -0.11
CA PHE A 152 1.01 2.43 -0.37
C PHE A 152 1.73 1.69 0.77
N LEU A 153 1.37 1.94 2.01
CA LEU A 153 1.96 1.25 3.16
C LEU A 153 1.58 -0.24 3.22
N TYR A 154 0.39 -0.64 2.77
CA TYR A 154 0.05 -2.06 2.59
C TYR A 154 0.97 -2.74 1.57
N TRP A 155 1.31 -2.04 0.48
CA TRP A 155 2.29 -2.56 -0.46
C TRP A 155 3.69 -2.66 0.16
N CYS A 156 4.15 -1.65 0.91
CA CYS A 156 5.40 -1.71 1.65
C CYS A 156 5.42 -2.86 2.67
N GLN A 157 4.31 -3.11 3.34
CA GLN A 157 4.12 -4.21 4.27
C GLN A 157 4.36 -5.56 3.56
N GLN A 158 3.73 -5.77 2.42
CA GLN A 158 3.93 -6.97 1.61
C GLN A 158 5.38 -7.11 1.14
N LEU A 159 5.99 -6.02 0.63
CA LEU A 159 7.40 -6.02 0.20
C LEU A 159 8.34 -6.51 1.31
N ILE A 160 8.15 -6.03 2.53
CA ILE A 160 9.01 -6.37 3.67
C ILE A 160 8.71 -7.79 4.14
N ALA A 161 7.46 -8.13 4.39
CA ALA A 161 7.07 -9.43 4.92
C ALA A 161 7.51 -10.57 3.99
N GLU A 162 7.15 -10.52 2.71
CA GLU A 162 7.46 -11.58 1.76
C GLU A 162 8.95 -11.63 1.34
N SER A 163 9.64 -10.49 1.36
CA SER A 163 11.05 -10.47 0.92
C SER A 163 12.00 -10.85 2.04
N LEU A 164 11.77 -10.39 3.27
CA LEU A 164 12.66 -10.55 4.41
C LEU A 164 12.23 -11.66 5.36
N GLY A 165 10.95 -12.04 5.40
CA GLY A 165 10.40 -13.09 6.26
C GLY A 165 10.82 -14.50 5.82
N LYS A 166 12.13 -14.80 5.84
CA LYS A 166 12.72 -16.06 5.41
C LYS A 166 13.84 -16.49 6.34
N LYS A 167 14.07 -17.79 6.45
CA LYS A 167 15.18 -18.35 7.26
C LYS A 167 15.18 -17.82 8.69
N ASN A 168 14.01 -17.73 9.29
CA ASN A 168 13.83 -17.23 10.68
C ASN A 168 14.33 -15.78 10.88
N GLN A 169 14.25 -14.96 9.82
CA GLN A 169 14.62 -13.54 9.82
C GLN A 169 13.41 -12.69 9.42
N GLY A 170 13.47 -11.39 9.70
CA GLY A 170 12.48 -10.42 9.26
C GLY A 170 11.93 -9.57 10.39
N PHE A 171 11.08 -8.62 10.02
CA PHE A 171 10.25 -7.84 10.94
C PHE A 171 8.78 -8.17 10.67
N LEU A 172 7.95 -8.09 11.70
CA LEU A 172 6.51 -7.98 11.50
C LEU A 172 6.17 -6.53 11.14
N PRO A 173 5.86 -6.22 9.88
CA PRO A 173 5.50 -4.86 9.49
C PRO A 173 4.04 -4.57 9.85
N LEU A 174 3.82 -3.52 10.64
CA LEU A 174 2.52 -3.09 11.12
C LEU A 174 2.22 -1.68 10.63
N ILE A 175 0.98 -1.43 10.18
CA ILE A 175 0.52 -0.10 9.79
C ILE A 175 -0.29 0.46 10.95
N SER A 176 0.08 1.67 11.40
CA SER A 176 -0.63 2.40 12.45
C SER A 176 -1.00 3.79 11.94
N ASN A 177 -2.29 4.05 11.85
CA ASN A 177 -2.83 5.30 11.29
C ASN A 177 -3.01 6.33 12.41
N ALA A 178 -2.14 7.33 12.44
CA ALA A 178 -2.20 8.42 13.40
C ALA A 178 -3.03 9.62 12.87
N PRO A 179 -3.75 10.33 13.73
CA PRO A 179 -3.82 10.18 15.19
C PRO A 179 -4.81 9.13 15.69
N LYS A 180 -5.55 8.43 14.84
CA LYS A 180 -6.59 7.46 15.22
C LYS A 180 -6.03 6.44 16.21
N ASP A 181 -4.94 5.78 15.85
CA ASP A 181 -4.36 4.69 16.65
C ASP A 181 -3.60 5.16 17.89
N HIS A 182 -3.46 6.48 18.10
CA HIS A 182 -3.01 7.00 19.37
C HIS A 182 -4.00 6.70 20.51
N HIS A 183 -5.28 6.58 20.20
CA HIS A 183 -6.29 6.24 21.23
C HIS A 183 -6.24 4.77 21.63
N SER A 184 -5.72 3.89 20.77
CA SER A 184 -5.70 2.45 21.01
C SER A 184 -4.31 1.87 21.28
N LEU A 185 -3.27 2.39 20.64
CA LEU A 185 -1.94 1.78 20.63
C LEU A 185 -0.84 2.62 21.30
N LEU A 186 -1.10 3.89 21.62
CA LEU A 186 -0.06 4.79 22.14
C LEU A 186 0.57 4.28 23.43
N GLN A 187 -0.24 3.77 24.35
CA GLN A 187 0.23 3.21 25.61
C GLN A 187 1.21 2.05 25.38
N LEU A 188 0.84 1.11 24.49
CA LEU A 188 1.71 0.00 24.11
C LEU A 188 3.03 0.49 23.46
N TYR A 189 2.98 1.55 22.69
CA TYR A 189 4.17 2.11 22.04
C TYR A 189 5.12 2.79 23.02
N LEU A 190 4.58 3.45 24.04
CA LEU A 190 5.36 4.19 25.03
C LEU A 190 5.83 3.32 26.20
N ASP A 191 5.00 2.43 26.71
CA ASP A 191 5.26 1.66 27.94
C ASP A 191 5.38 0.15 27.74
N GLY A 192 4.93 -0.39 26.62
CA GLY A 192 5.06 -1.80 26.29
C GLY A 192 6.49 -2.23 25.93
N PRO A 193 6.66 -3.48 25.48
CA PRO A 193 7.96 -4.03 25.09
C PRO A 193 8.71 -3.14 24.09
N LYS A 194 10.00 -2.94 24.29
CA LYS A 194 10.87 -2.08 23.48
C LYS A 194 11.40 -2.79 22.21
N ASP A 195 10.58 -3.61 21.61
CA ASP A 195 10.85 -4.45 20.44
C ASP A 195 10.36 -3.85 19.13
N LYS A 196 9.93 -2.57 19.16
CA LYS A 196 9.34 -1.88 18.02
C LYS A 196 10.27 -0.84 17.43
N PHE A 197 10.47 -0.90 16.11
CA PHE A 197 11.14 0.14 15.34
C PHE A 197 10.09 0.96 14.58
N PHE A 198 10.09 2.28 14.78
CA PHE A 198 9.10 3.18 14.18
C PHE A 198 9.64 3.86 12.93
N ASN A 199 8.90 3.74 11.84
CA ASN A 199 9.10 4.52 10.63
C ASN A 199 7.92 5.49 10.45
N ILE A 200 8.18 6.79 10.56
CA ILE A 200 7.14 7.82 10.63
C ILE A 200 6.92 8.45 9.26
N PHE A 201 5.73 8.26 8.72
CA PHE A 201 5.30 8.84 7.46
C PHE A 201 4.48 10.10 7.69
N SER A 202 4.93 11.21 7.14
CA SER A 202 4.19 12.48 7.17
C SER A 202 4.55 13.34 5.97
N LEU A 203 3.60 14.12 5.49
CA LEU A 203 3.86 15.13 4.47
C LEU A 203 4.10 16.50 5.11
N GLU A 204 5.19 17.16 4.69
CA GLU A 204 5.47 18.54 5.06
C GLU A 204 4.79 19.54 4.12
N LYS A 205 4.22 19.08 3.02
CA LYS A 205 3.70 19.96 1.97
C LYS A 205 2.62 20.91 2.47
N ASN A 206 2.73 22.16 2.04
CA ASN A 206 1.76 23.23 2.16
C ASN A 206 0.47 22.94 1.37
N SER A 207 -0.26 21.90 1.74
CA SER A 207 -1.63 21.77 1.28
C SER A 207 -2.40 22.95 1.88
N LYS A 208 -2.95 23.79 1.04
CA LYS A 208 -3.91 24.81 1.43
C LYS A 208 -5.17 24.07 1.90
N SER A 209 -5.18 23.60 3.15
CA SER A 209 -6.39 23.03 3.73
C SER A 209 -7.45 24.13 3.73
N LYS A 210 -8.50 23.93 2.94
CA LYS A 210 -9.65 24.85 2.90
C LYS A 210 -10.57 24.65 4.11
N LEU A 211 -10.45 23.53 4.82
CA LEU A 211 -11.26 23.20 5.97
C LEU A 211 -10.75 23.96 7.21
N LYS A 212 -11.57 24.87 7.72
CA LYS A 212 -11.38 25.53 9.01
C LYS A 212 -12.33 24.89 10.02
N VAL A 213 -11.83 24.59 11.20
CA VAL A 213 -12.66 24.13 12.31
C VAL A 213 -13.36 25.35 12.90
N LYS A 214 -14.68 25.28 13.04
CA LYS A 214 -15.50 26.27 13.74
C LYS A 214 -16.22 25.52 14.88
N THR A 215 -16.00 25.94 16.10
CA THR A 215 -16.61 25.30 17.28
C THR A 215 -17.74 26.14 17.89
N THR A 216 -18.23 27.14 17.16
CA THR A 216 -19.30 28.07 17.65
C THR A 216 -18.99 28.68 19.01
N GLY A 217 -17.71 28.98 19.27
CA GLY A 217 -17.28 29.60 20.53
C GLY A 217 -17.02 28.63 21.70
N ILE A 218 -17.28 27.32 21.52
CA ILE A 218 -17.08 26.32 22.59
C ILE A 218 -15.61 26.12 22.91
N SER A 219 -14.71 26.28 21.94
CA SER A 219 -13.28 26.16 22.17
C SER A 219 -12.45 27.16 21.35
N LYS A 220 -11.90 28.17 22.01
CA LYS A 220 -10.96 29.13 21.40
C LYS A 220 -9.70 28.46 20.85
N ILE A 221 -9.33 27.30 21.38
CA ILE A 221 -8.14 26.54 20.94
C ILE A 221 -8.39 25.90 19.60
N LEU A 222 -9.61 25.41 19.36
CA LEU A 222 -9.99 24.71 18.13
C LEU A 222 -10.44 25.66 17.04
N ASP A 223 -11.02 26.81 17.41
CA ASP A 223 -11.50 27.79 16.44
C ASP A 223 -10.34 28.34 15.60
N LYS A 224 -10.61 28.54 14.32
CA LYS A 224 -9.69 29.11 13.33
C LYS A 224 -8.44 28.24 13.01
N LYS A 225 -8.22 27.12 13.70
CA LYS A 225 -7.11 26.22 13.34
C LYS A 225 -7.49 25.33 12.16
N LYS A 226 -6.53 25.12 11.24
CA LYS A 226 -6.71 24.18 10.13
C LYS A 226 -6.44 22.76 10.61
N ASN A 227 -7.17 21.76 10.13
CA ASN A 227 -6.96 20.33 10.45
C ASN A 227 -5.48 19.88 10.38
N LYS A 228 -4.70 20.49 9.52
CA LYS A 228 -3.26 20.28 9.39
C LYS A 228 -2.50 20.56 10.71
N HIS A 229 -2.91 21.55 11.49
CA HIS A 229 -2.25 21.91 12.76
C HIS A 229 -2.39 20.78 13.79
N TYR A 230 -3.56 20.13 13.86
CA TYR A 230 -3.78 19.05 14.80
C TYR A 230 -2.92 17.81 14.48
N LYS A 231 -2.80 17.43 13.21
CA LYS A 231 -1.91 16.35 12.77
C LYS A 231 -0.43 16.64 13.10
N LYS A 232 0.03 17.88 12.90
CA LYS A 232 1.39 18.31 13.21
C LYS A 232 1.67 18.32 14.72
N CYS A 233 0.72 18.80 15.54
CA CYS A 233 0.81 18.78 16.99
C CYS A 233 0.89 17.34 17.53
N SER A 234 0.01 16.46 17.05
CA SER A 234 -0.01 15.05 17.46
C SER A 234 1.32 14.35 17.13
N LYS A 235 1.88 14.56 15.93
CA LYS A 235 3.20 14.03 15.56
C LYS A 235 4.31 14.56 16.48
N LYS A 236 4.32 15.86 16.76
CA LYS A 236 5.32 16.50 17.63
C LYS A 236 5.25 15.97 19.05
N SER A 237 4.05 15.84 19.60
CA SER A 237 3.82 15.29 20.94
C SER A 237 4.27 13.83 21.05
N PHE A 238 3.96 13.00 20.04
CA PHE A 238 4.42 11.61 20.01
C PHE A 238 5.95 11.52 19.98
N ASN A 239 6.61 12.29 19.10
CA ASN A 239 8.07 12.31 19.02
C ASN A 239 8.71 12.79 20.33
N GLN A 240 8.15 13.81 20.97
CA GLN A 240 8.64 14.31 22.27
C GLN A 240 8.47 13.27 23.37
N SER A 241 7.36 12.54 23.40
CA SER A 241 7.12 11.48 24.37
C SER A 241 8.10 10.32 24.21
N LEU A 242 8.39 9.91 22.95
CA LEU A 242 9.42 8.90 22.69
C LEU A 242 10.82 9.36 23.13
N TYR A 243 11.15 10.63 22.91
CA TYR A 243 12.46 11.19 23.25
C TYR A 243 12.64 11.32 24.78
N LYS A 244 11.62 11.80 25.50
CA LYS A 244 11.66 11.92 26.97
C LYS A 244 11.85 10.56 27.63
N LYS A 245 11.13 9.51 27.18
CA LYS A 245 11.29 8.16 27.74
C LYS A 245 12.64 7.49 27.39
N LYS A 246 13.33 7.96 26.34
CA LYS A 246 14.70 7.46 26.02
C LYS A 246 15.77 8.02 26.96
N ASN A 247 15.51 9.18 27.56
CA ASN A 247 16.46 9.89 28.44
C ASN A 247 16.14 9.71 29.93
N SER A 248 15.15 8.88 30.27
CA SER A 248 14.79 8.54 31.67
C SER A 248 15.23 7.15 32.08
N PHE A 249 16.19 6.55 31.36
CA PHE A 249 16.86 5.29 31.72
C PHE A 249 18.37 5.45 31.69
#